data_15d523a9d569abda249fef78bb3d8398
#
_entry.id   15d523a9d569abda249fef78bb3d8398
#
_cell.length_a   1.000
_cell.length_b   1.000
_cell.length_c   1.000
_cell.angle_alpha   90.00
_cell.angle_beta   90.00
_cell.angle_gamma   90.00
#
_symmetry.space_group_name_H-M   'P 1'
#
loop_
_entity.id
_entity.type
_entity.pdbx_description
1 polymer ?
#
loop_
_entity_poly.entity_id
_entity_poly.type
_entity_poly.pdbx_seq_one_letter_code
_entity_poly.pdbx_strand_id
1 'polypeptide(L)'
;SLSGVRGRKSNFVYGSTKSAFTQYLAGLRQELASRKITVNVLVIGYINTKINAGLELNKNLMMEPDYVAKKIVNVGNSFVHVPNFKWKAIYLILKNLPESLVAKLP
;
A
#
# COMPACT_ATOMS: atom_id res chain seq x y z
N SER A 1 -1.82 -1.31 2.22
CA SER A 1 -0.76 -2.31 2.06
C SER A 1 -0.42 -2.56 0.60
N LEU A 2 0.85 -2.69 0.31
CA LEU A 2 1.33 -3.06 -1.03
C LEU A 2 0.81 -4.46 -1.47
N SER A 3 0.53 -5.33 -0.51
CA SER A 3 -0.04 -6.66 -0.77
C SER A 3 -1.41 -6.61 -1.46
N GLY A 4 -2.16 -5.53 -1.33
CA GLY A 4 -3.44 -5.33 -2.00
C GLY A 4 -3.35 -4.86 -3.46
N VAL A 5 -2.14 -4.61 -3.97
CA VAL A 5 -1.94 -4.12 -5.34
C VAL A 5 -2.01 -5.24 -6.38
N ARG A 6 -1.48 -6.40 -6.05
CA ARG A 6 -1.44 -7.60 -6.90
C ARG A 6 -1.55 -8.85 -6.06
N GLY A 7 -2.31 -9.82 -6.57
CA GLY A 7 -2.34 -11.17 -6.01
C GLY A 7 -0.97 -11.85 -6.13
N ARG A 8 -0.49 -12.43 -5.03
CA ARG A 8 0.77 -13.18 -4.97
C ARG A 8 0.57 -14.47 -4.16
N LYS A 9 1.17 -15.56 -4.62
CA LYS A 9 1.05 -16.87 -3.97
C LYS A 9 1.42 -16.88 -2.48
N SER A 10 2.33 -16.00 -2.08
CA SER A 10 2.81 -15.91 -0.68
C SER A 10 1.80 -15.30 0.29
N ASN A 11 0.84 -14.50 -0.19
CA ASN A 11 -0.07 -13.76 0.70
C ASN A 11 -1.41 -13.37 0.06
N PHE A 12 -1.94 -14.19 -0.86
CA PHE A 12 -3.14 -13.82 -1.64
C PHE A 12 -4.39 -13.60 -0.78
N VAL A 13 -4.57 -14.33 0.32
CA VAL A 13 -5.71 -14.12 1.23
C VAL A 13 -5.63 -12.73 1.86
N TYR A 14 -4.51 -12.39 2.49
CA TYR A 14 -4.29 -11.07 3.08
C TYR A 14 -4.36 -9.97 2.01
N GLY A 15 -3.73 -10.18 0.86
CA GLY A 15 -3.77 -9.24 -0.26
C GLY A 15 -5.19 -8.96 -0.73
N SER A 16 -6.05 -9.97 -0.83
CA SER A 16 -7.46 -9.82 -1.22
C SER A 16 -8.23 -8.93 -0.23
N THR A 17 -8.03 -9.08 1.09
CA THR A 17 -8.68 -8.22 2.07
C THR A 17 -8.24 -6.76 1.94
N LYS A 18 -6.97 -6.51 1.69
CA LYS A 18 -6.44 -5.15 1.50
C LYS A 18 -6.89 -4.53 0.18
N SER A 19 -7.00 -5.33 -0.88
CA SER A 19 -7.57 -4.88 -2.16
C SER A 19 -9.04 -4.49 -2.00
N ALA A 20 -9.84 -5.32 -1.35
CA ALA A 20 -11.24 -5.03 -1.08
C ALA A 20 -11.40 -3.74 -0.27
N PHE A 21 -10.56 -3.52 0.75
CA PHE A 21 -10.58 -2.30 1.54
C PHE A 21 -10.25 -1.05 0.69
N THR A 22 -9.28 -1.16 -0.21
CA THR A 22 -8.95 -0.06 -1.14
C THR A 22 -10.13 0.29 -2.05
N GLN A 23 -10.84 -0.70 -2.59
CA GLN A 23 -12.03 -0.49 -3.41
C GLN A 23 -13.16 0.16 -2.62
N TYR A 24 -13.39 -0.29 -1.37
CA TYR A 24 -14.34 0.33 -0.48
C TYR A 24 -14.03 1.82 -0.26
N LEU A 25 -12.77 2.15 0.03
CA LEU A 25 -12.35 3.53 0.22
C LEU A 25 -12.49 4.39 -1.05
N ALA A 26 -12.32 3.80 -2.23
CA ALA A 26 -12.56 4.49 -3.50
C ALA A 26 -14.03 4.89 -3.66
N GLY A 27 -14.96 3.98 -3.36
CA GLY A 27 -16.39 4.27 -3.35
C GLY A 27 -16.76 5.32 -2.30
N LEU A 28 -16.25 5.18 -1.09
CA LEU A 28 -16.47 6.13 -0.01
C LEU A 28 -15.97 7.53 -0.36
N ARG A 29 -14.83 7.65 -1.02
CA ARG A 29 -14.30 8.94 -1.50
C ARG A 29 -15.29 9.63 -2.44
N GLN A 30 -15.90 8.88 -3.36
CA GLN A 30 -16.88 9.41 -4.32
C GLN A 30 -18.15 9.85 -3.60
N GLU A 31 -18.64 9.05 -2.67
CA GLU A 31 -19.84 9.36 -1.86
C GLU A 31 -19.66 10.63 -1.05
N LEU A 32 -18.50 10.82 -0.43
CA LEU A 32 -18.24 11.96 0.45
C LEU A 32 -17.74 13.23 -0.27
N ALA A 33 -17.52 13.17 -1.58
CA ALA A 33 -17.00 14.31 -2.35
C ALA A 33 -17.91 15.53 -2.27
N SER A 34 -19.24 15.34 -2.31
CA SER A 34 -20.22 16.44 -2.19
C SER A 34 -20.20 17.11 -0.81
N ARG A 35 -19.69 16.42 0.21
CA ARG A 35 -19.54 16.93 1.59
C ARG A 35 -18.18 17.57 1.83
N LYS A 36 -17.34 17.71 0.80
CA LYS A 36 -15.97 18.24 0.87
C LYS A 36 -15.07 17.44 1.83
N ILE A 37 -15.35 16.14 1.98
CA ILE A 37 -14.53 15.22 2.76
C ILE A 37 -13.65 14.44 1.80
N THR A 38 -12.33 14.48 2.03
CA THR A 38 -11.34 13.78 1.20
C THR A 38 -10.95 12.48 1.87
N VAL A 39 -11.05 11.37 1.14
CA VAL A 39 -10.57 10.06 1.56
C VAL A 39 -9.30 9.75 0.78
N ASN A 40 -8.24 9.36 1.48
CA ASN A 40 -6.94 9.03 0.92
C ASN A 40 -6.52 7.63 1.34
N VAL A 41 -5.80 6.93 0.47
CA VAL A 41 -5.23 5.61 0.75
C VAL A 41 -3.71 5.71 0.72
N LEU A 42 -3.07 5.36 1.82
CA LEU A 42 -1.64 5.17 1.84
C LEU A 42 -1.33 3.69 1.60
N VAL A 43 -0.65 3.42 0.50
CA VAL A 43 -0.14 2.09 0.19
C VAL A 43 1.25 1.95 0.79
N ILE A 44 1.33 1.18 1.87
CA ILE A 44 2.51 1.09 2.73
C ILE A 44 3.17 -0.28 2.55
N GLY A 45 4.50 -0.28 2.47
CA GLY A 45 5.33 -1.48 2.52
C GLY A 45 5.71 -1.86 3.95
N TYR A 46 6.99 -2.14 4.20
CA TYR A 46 7.46 -2.58 5.53
C TYR A 46 7.63 -1.40 6.48
N ILE A 47 7.03 -1.52 7.67
CA ILE A 47 7.20 -0.58 8.77
C ILE A 47 7.87 -1.30 9.94
N ASN A 48 8.79 -0.64 10.60
CA ASN A 48 9.46 -1.14 11.80
C ASN A 48 8.50 -1.14 12.99
N THR A 49 7.74 -2.22 13.12
CA THR A 49 6.74 -2.44 14.16
C THR A 49 6.82 -3.84 14.72
N LYS A 50 6.19 -4.06 15.86
CA LYS A 50 6.16 -5.38 16.52
C LYS A 50 5.65 -6.51 15.63
N ILE A 51 4.71 -6.23 14.72
CA ILE A 51 4.15 -7.25 13.82
C ILE A 51 5.20 -7.76 12.81
N ASN A 52 6.17 -6.95 12.49
CA ASN A 52 7.27 -7.28 11.57
C ASN A 52 8.54 -7.73 12.31
N ALA A 53 8.55 -7.69 13.65
CA ALA A 53 9.67 -8.15 14.44
C ALA A 53 9.89 -9.66 14.25
N GLY A 54 11.13 -10.05 14.02
CA GLY A 54 11.50 -11.44 13.79
C GLY A 54 11.30 -11.94 12.35
N LEU A 55 10.76 -11.11 11.44
CA LEU A 55 10.70 -11.43 10.03
C LEU A 55 11.99 -11.00 9.31
N GLU A 56 12.46 -11.86 8.40
CA GLU A 56 13.61 -11.53 7.54
C GLU A 56 13.17 -10.58 6.41
N LEU A 57 13.04 -9.30 6.75
CA LEU A 57 12.66 -8.26 5.79
C LEU A 57 13.88 -7.43 5.38
N ASN A 58 13.85 -6.93 4.14
CA ASN A 58 14.91 -6.06 3.66
C ASN A 58 14.93 -4.74 4.44
N LYS A 59 15.95 -4.56 5.27
CA LYS A 59 16.11 -3.37 6.12
C LYS A 59 16.20 -2.06 5.32
N ASN A 60 16.71 -2.12 4.09
CA ASN A 60 16.79 -0.93 3.21
C ASN A 60 15.42 -0.45 2.71
N LEU A 61 14.38 -1.28 2.84
CA LEU A 61 13.00 -0.96 2.51
C LEU A 61 12.15 -0.67 3.74
N MET A 62 12.69 -0.89 4.94
CA MET A 62 11.99 -0.64 6.20
C MET A 62 11.80 0.86 6.41
N MET A 63 10.59 1.25 6.80
CA MET A 63 10.27 2.63 7.16
C MET A 63 10.02 2.72 8.67
N GLU A 64 10.41 3.83 9.26
CA GLU A 64 10.08 4.11 10.67
C GLU A 64 8.65 4.61 10.82
N PRO A 65 7.95 4.24 11.90
CA PRO A 65 6.57 4.66 12.15
C PRO A 65 6.39 6.18 12.10
N ASP A 66 7.31 6.95 12.69
CA ASP A 66 7.26 8.42 12.70
C ASP A 66 7.34 9.02 11.30
N TYR A 67 8.15 8.43 10.43
CA TYR A 67 8.23 8.85 9.02
C TYR A 67 6.88 8.66 8.32
N VAL A 68 6.25 7.50 8.51
CA VAL A 68 4.94 7.20 7.91
C VAL A 68 3.87 8.12 8.49
N ALA A 69 3.87 8.36 9.79
CA ALA A 69 2.93 9.26 10.46
C ALA A 69 3.01 10.68 9.88
N LYS A 70 4.20 11.21 9.67
CA LYS A 70 4.39 12.52 9.01
C LYS A 70 3.83 12.55 7.59
N LYS A 71 3.95 11.45 6.84
CA LYS A 71 3.38 11.35 5.50
C LYS A 71 1.85 11.32 5.53
N ILE A 72 1.25 10.70 6.54
CA ILE A 72 -0.21 10.72 6.75
C ILE A 72 -0.71 12.15 6.97
N VAL A 73 -0.06 12.89 7.85
CA VAL A 73 -0.45 14.28 8.18
C VAL A 73 -0.31 15.21 6.97
N ASN A 74 0.69 14.98 6.13
CA ASN A 74 1.00 15.84 4.98
C ASN A 74 0.48 15.28 3.64
N VAL A 75 -0.49 14.37 3.69
CA VAL A 75 -1.08 13.80 2.48
C VAL A 75 -1.85 14.88 1.70
N GLY A 76 -1.66 14.92 0.38
CA GLY A 76 -2.38 15.82 -0.52
C GLY A 76 -3.75 15.28 -0.92
N ASN A 77 -4.30 15.77 -2.04
CA ASN A 77 -5.65 15.44 -2.50
C ASN A 77 -5.72 14.20 -3.41
N SER A 78 -4.59 13.60 -3.79
CA SER A 78 -4.59 12.37 -4.59
C SER A 78 -5.17 11.20 -3.81
N PHE A 79 -5.87 10.30 -4.49
CA PHE A 79 -6.46 9.15 -3.83
C PHE A 79 -5.42 8.20 -3.25
N VAL A 80 -4.41 7.82 -4.04
CA VAL A 80 -3.37 6.87 -3.63
C VAL A 80 -2.05 7.60 -3.37
N HIS A 81 -1.47 7.34 -2.20
CA HIS A 81 -0.15 7.83 -1.81
C HIS A 81 0.76 6.66 -1.45
N VAL A 82 1.97 6.67 -1.96
CA VAL A 82 3.02 5.75 -1.56
C VAL A 82 4.15 6.57 -0.92
N PRO A 83 4.36 6.46 0.39
CA PRO A 83 5.13 7.45 1.16
C PRO A 83 6.64 7.47 0.92
N ASN A 84 7.19 6.53 0.17
CA ASN A 84 8.64 6.42 -0.06
C ASN A 84 8.89 6.17 -1.55
N PHE A 85 9.92 6.81 -2.13
CA PHE A 85 10.19 6.67 -3.57
C PHE A 85 10.58 5.25 -3.98
N LYS A 86 11.27 4.49 -3.12
CA LYS A 86 11.58 3.08 -3.37
C LYS A 86 10.30 2.24 -3.44
N TRP A 87 9.41 2.43 -2.48
CA TRP A 87 8.11 1.77 -2.46
C TRP A 87 7.20 2.22 -3.59
N LYS A 88 7.30 3.49 -3.99
CA LYS A 88 6.56 3.99 -5.16
C LYS A 88 7.01 3.31 -6.44
N ALA A 89 8.30 3.10 -6.64
CA ALA A 89 8.83 2.35 -7.77
C ALA A 89 8.32 0.89 -7.76
N ILE A 90 8.39 0.21 -6.60
CA ILE A 90 7.87 -1.15 -6.44
C ILE A 90 6.36 -1.20 -6.72
N TYR A 91 5.60 -0.25 -6.21
CA TYR A 91 4.16 -0.14 -6.47
C TYR A 91 3.85 -0.04 -7.98
N LEU A 92 4.54 0.84 -8.69
CA LEU A 92 4.33 1.04 -10.13
C LEU A 92 4.70 -0.22 -10.93
N ILE A 93 5.79 -0.88 -10.57
CA ILE A 93 6.22 -2.13 -11.19
C ILE A 93 5.16 -3.20 -10.96
N LEU A 94 4.78 -3.49 -9.71
CA LEU A 94 3.79 -4.52 -9.38
C LEU A 94 2.44 -4.27 -10.04
N LYS A 95 2.01 -3.01 -10.09
CA LYS A 95 0.74 -2.64 -10.70
C LYS A 95 0.68 -2.96 -12.20
N ASN A 96 1.80 -2.82 -12.89
CA ASN A 96 1.87 -2.92 -14.35
C ASN A 96 2.51 -4.21 -14.88
N LEU A 97 3.07 -5.07 -14.02
CA LEU A 97 3.66 -6.33 -14.44
C LEU A 97 2.60 -7.28 -15.04
N PRO A 98 2.90 -7.95 -16.17
CA PRO A 98 2.07 -9.05 -16.66
C PRO A 98 1.94 -10.18 -15.64
N GLU A 99 0.80 -10.85 -15.61
CA GLU A 99 0.53 -11.97 -14.67
C GLU A 99 1.58 -13.09 -14.78
N SER A 100 2.02 -13.40 -15.99
CA SER A 100 3.07 -14.41 -16.22
C SER A 100 4.39 -14.11 -15.51
N LEU A 101 4.70 -12.84 -15.28
CA LEU A 101 5.89 -12.42 -14.51
C LEU A 101 5.61 -12.39 -13.01
N VAL A 102 4.42 -11.94 -12.62
CA VAL A 102 4.01 -11.94 -11.20
C VAL A 102 3.98 -13.35 -10.64
N ALA A 103 3.53 -14.33 -11.43
CA ALA A 103 3.49 -15.73 -11.03
C ALA A 103 4.86 -16.33 -10.68
N LYS A 104 5.94 -15.73 -11.17
CA LYS A 104 7.33 -16.15 -10.88
C LYS A 104 7.88 -15.53 -9.59
N LEU A 105 7.22 -14.53 -9.04
CA LEU A 105 7.62 -13.91 -7.78
C LEU A 105 7.30 -14.83 -6.60
N PRO A 106 8.12 -14.78 -5.53
CA PRO A 106 7.85 -15.54 -4.31
C PRO A 106 6.55 -15.11 -3.62
#